data_bf152b28af61ed86c12871dd3140638f
#
_entry.id   bf152b28af61ed86c12871dd3140638f
#
_cell.length_a   1.000
_cell.length_b   1.000
_cell.length_c   1.000
_cell.angle_alpha   90.00
_cell.angle_beta   90.00
_cell.angle_gamma   90.00
#
_symmetry.space_group_name_H-M   'P 1'
#
loop_
_entity.id
_entity.type
_entity.pdbx_description
1 polymer ?
#
loop_
_entity_poly.entity_id
_entity_poly.type
_entity_poly.pdbx_seq_one_letter_code
_entity_poly.pdbx_strand_id
1 'polypeptide(L)'
;MPGADDAYRQSRERLRAAEIDLRERIEVVAALRRSLPHGPVVPDFRFIERGDPVRLSELFEGNKAELVVYHLMYWADDDEFCPMCSLWIDGFNGVAAHITQRVNFVIASRAPYDKLHAWGASRGWDRLRLLSDDGPAFARAIDAEDGDGRPDATIVVFKKDDDEVRHFYTAHPILEDRERGIDLLSPVWHLFDLTPSGRGDWYGTNEGFDAFTRTAKASPIHHRAF
;
A
#
# COMPACT_ATOMS: atom_id res chain seq x y z
N MET A 1 32.37 -13.96 11.27
CA MET A 1 32.17 -13.91 12.72
C MET A 1 33.33 -14.66 13.37
N PRO A 2 34.04 -14.11 14.37
CA PRO A 2 35.01 -14.85 15.14
C PRO A 2 34.33 -16.08 15.78
N GLY A 3 34.95 -17.24 15.68
CA GLY A 3 34.43 -18.50 16.22
C GLY A 3 33.43 -19.28 15.36
N ALA A 4 33.08 -18.77 14.18
CA ALA A 4 32.22 -19.53 13.25
C ALA A 4 33.01 -20.72 12.67
N ASP A 5 32.36 -21.89 12.59
CA ASP A 5 32.92 -23.07 11.93
C ASP A 5 32.84 -22.96 10.39
N ASP A 6 33.46 -23.92 9.69
CA ASP A 6 33.51 -23.88 8.23
C ASP A 6 32.13 -24.11 7.58
N ALA A 7 31.28 -24.92 8.21
CA ALA A 7 29.94 -25.17 7.70
C ALA A 7 29.07 -23.90 7.74
N TYR A 8 29.13 -23.12 8.82
CA TYR A 8 28.48 -21.82 8.92
C TYR A 8 29.04 -20.84 7.87
N ARG A 9 30.38 -20.77 7.70
CA ARG A 9 30.98 -19.87 6.71
C ARG A 9 30.53 -20.21 5.29
N GLN A 10 30.50 -21.48 4.92
CA GLN A 10 30.06 -21.94 3.61
C GLN A 10 28.54 -21.63 3.39
N SER A 11 27.71 -21.85 4.42
CA SER A 11 26.28 -21.55 4.35
C SER A 11 26.01 -20.06 4.22
N ARG A 12 26.77 -19.24 4.94
CA ARG A 12 26.67 -17.78 4.86
C ARG A 12 27.11 -17.23 3.49
N GLU A 13 28.13 -17.84 2.86
CA GLU A 13 28.56 -17.45 1.52
C GLU A 13 27.51 -17.82 0.46
N ARG A 14 26.87 -18.98 0.56
CA ARG A 14 25.74 -19.35 -0.31
C ARG A 14 24.56 -18.39 -0.17
N LEU A 15 24.24 -18.03 1.08
CA LEU A 15 23.17 -17.04 1.34
C LEU A 15 23.53 -15.68 0.75
N ARG A 16 24.79 -15.23 0.91
CA ARG A 16 25.25 -13.97 0.33
C ARG A 16 25.12 -13.93 -1.19
N ALA A 17 25.48 -15.02 -1.86
CA ALA A 17 25.30 -15.12 -3.31
C ALA A 17 23.82 -14.98 -3.70
N ALA A 18 22.90 -15.67 -2.99
CA ALA A 18 21.47 -15.55 -3.23
C ALA A 18 20.91 -14.14 -2.95
N GLU A 19 21.42 -13.46 -1.91
CA GLU A 19 21.06 -12.05 -1.62
C GLU A 19 21.50 -11.10 -2.76
N ILE A 20 22.66 -11.37 -3.38
CA ILE A 20 23.14 -10.61 -4.54
C ILE A 20 22.25 -10.86 -5.75
N ASP A 21 21.94 -12.12 -6.05
CA ASP A 21 21.05 -12.50 -7.17
C ASP A 21 19.66 -11.87 -7.00
N LEU A 22 19.11 -11.88 -5.77
CA LEU A 22 17.83 -11.23 -5.48
C LEU A 22 17.88 -9.74 -5.78
N ARG A 23 18.93 -9.04 -5.35
CA ARG A 23 19.10 -7.60 -5.64
C ARG A 23 19.14 -7.33 -7.15
N GLU A 24 19.86 -8.15 -7.92
CA GLU A 24 19.92 -8.02 -9.37
C GLU A 24 18.54 -8.26 -10.02
N ARG A 25 17.76 -9.23 -9.52
CA ARG A 25 16.38 -9.47 -9.99
C ARG A 25 15.46 -8.30 -9.69
N ILE A 26 15.56 -7.66 -8.54
CA ILE A 26 14.81 -6.46 -8.20
C ILE A 26 15.09 -5.35 -9.22
N GLU A 27 16.36 -5.12 -9.58
CA GLU A 27 16.74 -4.12 -10.59
C GLU A 27 16.18 -4.44 -11.98
N VAL A 28 16.21 -5.72 -12.38
CA VAL A 28 15.59 -6.15 -13.65
C VAL A 28 14.08 -5.86 -13.66
N VAL A 29 13.36 -6.22 -12.61
CA VAL A 29 11.91 -5.96 -12.50
C VAL A 29 11.63 -4.45 -12.49
N ALA A 30 12.44 -3.68 -11.78
CA ALA A 30 12.31 -2.22 -11.77
C ALA A 30 12.54 -1.61 -13.18
N ALA A 31 13.50 -2.13 -13.94
CA ALA A 31 13.74 -1.71 -15.32
C ALA A 31 12.55 -2.07 -16.24
N LEU A 32 11.99 -3.27 -16.10
CA LEU A 32 10.79 -3.70 -16.84
C LEU A 32 9.59 -2.79 -16.56
N ARG A 33 9.35 -2.42 -15.30
CA ARG A 33 8.30 -1.45 -14.96
C ARG A 33 8.52 -0.11 -15.64
N ARG A 34 9.74 0.43 -15.60
CA ARG A 34 10.08 1.70 -16.28
C ARG A 34 9.95 1.65 -17.79
N SER A 35 10.05 0.47 -18.40
CA SER A 35 9.91 0.26 -19.84
C SER A 35 8.45 0.06 -20.31
N LEU A 36 7.48 0.08 -19.39
CA LEU A 36 6.08 -0.02 -19.77
C LEU A 36 5.71 1.12 -20.74
N PRO A 37 4.92 0.84 -21.78
CA PRO A 37 4.40 1.88 -22.66
C PRO A 37 3.47 2.80 -21.88
N HIS A 38 3.19 3.98 -22.44
CA HIS A 38 2.18 4.87 -21.88
C HIS A 38 0.83 4.16 -21.82
N GLY A 39 0.24 4.14 -20.65
CA GLY A 39 -1.10 3.63 -20.44
C GLY A 39 -2.19 4.58 -20.96
N PRO A 40 -3.47 4.20 -20.84
CA PRO A 40 -4.58 5.03 -21.30
C PRO A 40 -4.67 6.34 -20.51
N VAL A 41 -5.22 7.37 -21.16
CA VAL A 41 -5.72 8.55 -20.47
C VAL A 41 -6.88 8.13 -19.57
N VAL A 42 -6.87 8.59 -18.34
CA VAL A 42 -7.93 8.28 -17.39
C VAL A 42 -8.86 9.46 -17.18
N PRO A 43 -10.12 9.21 -16.80
CA PRO A 43 -11.03 10.28 -16.38
C PRO A 43 -10.44 11.08 -15.22
N ASP A 44 -10.78 12.36 -15.16
CA ASP A 44 -10.40 13.22 -14.03
C ASP A 44 -11.30 12.93 -12.83
N PHE A 45 -11.03 11.81 -12.16
CA PHE A 45 -11.80 11.30 -11.03
C PHE A 45 -11.92 12.34 -9.91
N ARG A 46 -13.02 12.26 -9.17
CA ARG A 46 -13.31 13.14 -8.05
C ARG A 46 -13.22 12.38 -6.72
N PHE A 47 -12.64 13.04 -5.76
CA PHE A 47 -12.51 12.58 -4.38
C PHE A 47 -13.06 13.66 -3.44
N ILE A 48 -13.24 13.30 -2.18
CA ILE A 48 -13.58 14.24 -1.10
C ILE A 48 -12.38 14.32 -0.14
N GLU A 49 -11.92 15.54 0.11
CA GLU A 49 -10.90 15.84 1.10
C GLU A 49 -11.41 16.97 2.01
N ARG A 50 -11.51 16.69 3.32
CA ARG A 50 -12.00 17.67 4.33
C ARG A 50 -13.38 18.24 4.03
N GLY A 51 -14.22 17.48 3.34
CA GLY A 51 -15.55 17.90 2.93
C GLY A 51 -15.63 18.60 1.56
N ASP A 52 -14.49 18.94 0.97
CA ASP A 52 -14.41 19.57 -0.33
C ASP A 52 -14.07 18.56 -1.45
N PRO A 53 -14.62 18.74 -2.65
CA PRO A 53 -14.25 17.93 -3.79
C PRO A 53 -12.85 18.31 -4.29
N VAL A 54 -12.04 17.29 -4.62
CA VAL A 54 -10.73 17.43 -5.25
C VAL A 54 -10.64 16.49 -6.45
N ARG A 55 -10.04 16.93 -7.55
CA ARG A 55 -9.87 16.11 -8.76
C ARG A 55 -8.53 15.39 -8.78
N LEU A 56 -8.47 14.29 -9.51
CA LEU A 56 -7.22 13.55 -9.74
C LEU A 56 -6.12 14.46 -10.29
N SER A 57 -6.46 15.32 -11.27
CA SER A 57 -5.53 16.26 -11.88
C SER A 57 -4.94 17.31 -10.92
N GLU A 58 -5.63 17.58 -9.80
CA GLU A 58 -5.24 18.54 -8.76
C GLU A 58 -4.32 17.90 -7.68
N LEU A 59 -4.11 16.58 -7.74
CA LEU A 59 -3.25 15.86 -6.80
C LEU A 59 -1.76 15.94 -7.18
N PHE A 60 -1.45 16.53 -8.33
CA PHE A 60 -0.06 16.72 -8.81
C PHE A 60 0.47 18.06 -8.33
N GLU A 61 1.35 18.05 -7.36
CA GLU A 61 1.91 19.25 -6.72
C GLU A 61 3.32 19.56 -7.22
N GLY A 62 3.59 20.83 -7.40
CA GLY A 62 4.88 21.32 -7.84
C GLY A 62 5.25 20.80 -9.24
N ASN A 63 6.51 20.42 -9.43
CA ASN A 63 7.04 19.91 -10.71
C ASN A 63 7.02 18.37 -10.79
N LYS A 64 6.28 17.69 -9.93
CA LYS A 64 6.22 16.23 -9.88
C LYS A 64 5.14 15.74 -10.82
N ALA A 65 5.54 15.02 -11.87
CA ALA A 65 4.64 14.46 -12.87
C ALA A 65 4.07 13.08 -12.49
N GLU A 66 4.48 12.51 -11.36
CA GLU A 66 4.09 11.17 -10.94
C GLU A 66 3.25 11.26 -9.66
N LEU A 67 2.17 10.47 -9.63
CA LEU A 67 1.28 10.33 -8.48
C LEU A 67 1.12 8.86 -8.16
N VAL A 68 1.37 8.49 -6.92
CA VAL A 68 1.09 7.16 -6.37
C VAL A 68 -0.13 7.27 -5.47
N VAL A 69 -1.12 6.43 -5.72
CA VAL A 69 -2.31 6.29 -4.87
C VAL A 69 -2.32 4.89 -4.27
N TYR A 70 -2.34 4.79 -2.95
CA TYR A 70 -2.62 3.55 -2.26
C TYR A 70 -4.09 3.52 -1.89
N HIS A 71 -4.83 2.51 -2.37
CA HIS A 71 -6.25 2.34 -2.09
C HIS A 71 -6.45 1.43 -0.88
N LEU A 72 -6.91 2.02 0.22
CA LEU A 72 -7.17 1.35 1.50
C LEU A 72 -8.52 0.66 1.46
N MET A 73 -8.53 -0.66 1.64
CA MET A 73 -9.77 -1.43 1.76
C MET A 73 -10.58 -1.01 2.98
N TYR A 74 -11.87 -0.86 2.76
CA TYR A 74 -12.88 -0.62 3.79
C TYR A 74 -14.10 -1.49 3.52
N TRP A 75 -14.46 -2.31 4.49
CA TRP A 75 -15.68 -3.13 4.44
C TRP A 75 -16.84 -2.35 5.06
N ALA A 76 -17.72 -1.83 4.21
CA ALA A 76 -18.82 -0.96 4.65
C ALA A 76 -19.83 -1.68 5.54
N ASP A 77 -20.08 -2.97 5.28
CA ASP A 77 -21.02 -3.79 6.04
C ASP A 77 -20.56 -4.04 7.48
N ASP A 78 -19.26 -4.21 7.67
CA ASP A 78 -18.62 -4.48 8.96
C ASP A 78 -18.10 -3.20 9.62
N ASP A 79 -18.08 -2.09 8.89
CA ASP A 79 -17.52 -0.79 9.31
C ASP A 79 -16.02 -0.89 9.69
N GLU A 80 -15.25 -1.70 8.97
CA GLU A 80 -13.86 -2.01 9.28
C GLU A 80 -12.89 -1.61 8.18
N PHE A 81 -11.69 -1.20 8.60
CA PHE A 81 -10.53 -1.03 7.71
C PHE A 81 -9.63 -2.26 7.74
N CYS A 82 -9.05 -2.59 6.60
CA CYS A 82 -8.13 -3.70 6.46
C CYS A 82 -6.88 -3.53 7.34
N PRO A 83 -6.57 -4.50 8.23
CA PRO A 83 -5.40 -4.43 9.10
C PRO A 83 -4.08 -4.41 8.33
N MET A 84 -3.97 -5.22 7.27
CA MET A 84 -2.76 -5.29 6.46
C MET A 84 -2.52 -4.02 5.66
N CYS A 85 -3.59 -3.43 5.08
CA CYS A 85 -3.48 -2.13 4.43
C CYS A 85 -3.02 -1.06 5.42
N SER A 86 -3.58 -1.08 6.63
CA SER A 86 -3.21 -0.15 7.70
C SER A 86 -1.73 -0.29 8.10
N LEU A 87 -1.22 -1.53 8.21
CA LEU A 87 0.19 -1.81 8.45
C LEU A 87 1.10 -1.16 7.38
N TRP A 88 0.73 -1.27 6.11
CA TRP A 88 1.53 -0.66 5.04
C TRP A 88 1.48 0.85 5.09
N ILE A 89 0.30 1.43 5.36
CA ILE A 89 0.14 2.88 5.46
C ILE A 89 0.91 3.43 6.67
N ASP A 90 1.01 2.70 7.79
CA ASP A 90 1.88 3.06 8.91
C ASP A 90 3.34 3.20 8.43
N GLY A 91 3.81 2.25 7.63
CA GLY A 91 5.13 2.29 7.02
C GLY A 91 5.31 3.49 6.09
N PHE A 92 4.34 3.75 5.21
CA PHE A 92 4.37 4.90 4.31
C PHE A 92 4.35 6.23 5.09
N ASN A 93 3.55 6.35 6.14
CA ASN A 93 3.51 7.54 6.98
C ASN A 93 4.88 7.81 7.63
N GLY A 94 5.55 6.74 8.09
CA GLY A 94 6.89 6.85 8.66
C GLY A 94 7.94 7.44 7.71
N VAL A 95 7.80 7.20 6.40
CA VAL A 95 8.73 7.66 5.37
C VAL A 95 8.12 8.69 4.40
N ALA A 96 6.92 9.20 4.67
CA ALA A 96 6.18 10.10 3.79
C ALA A 96 6.98 11.33 3.34
N ALA A 97 7.75 11.93 4.26
CA ALA A 97 8.59 13.09 3.95
C ALA A 97 9.67 12.80 2.88
N HIS A 98 10.12 11.55 2.77
CA HIS A 98 11.07 11.13 1.72
C HIS A 98 10.34 10.81 0.42
N ILE A 99 9.20 10.11 0.50
CA ILE A 99 8.38 9.79 -0.69
C ILE A 99 7.97 11.07 -1.42
N THR A 100 7.44 12.04 -0.68
CA THR A 100 6.90 13.29 -1.24
C THR A 100 7.95 14.24 -1.80
N GLN A 101 9.24 14.03 -1.54
CA GLN A 101 10.31 14.72 -2.25
C GLN A 101 10.38 14.35 -3.74
N ARG A 102 9.97 13.13 -4.10
CA ARG A 102 10.15 12.60 -5.45
C ARG A 102 8.85 12.42 -6.22
N VAL A 103 7.77 11.99 -5.58
CA VAL A 103 6.46 11.74 -6.17
C VAL A 103 5.35 12.39 -5.35
N ASN A 104 4.19 12.58 -5.95
CA ASN A 104 2.97 12.84 -5.18
C ASN A 104 2.49 11.51 -4.61
N PHE A 105 2.01 11.50 -3.37
CA PHE A 105 1.55 10.28 -2.71
C PHE A 105 0.32 10.57 -1.87
N VAL A 106 -0.74 9.79 -2.08
CA VAL A 106 -2.01 9.92 -1.36
C VAL A 106 -2.58 8.56 -1.00
N ILE A 107 -3.42 8.54 0.02
CA ILE A 107 -4.24 7.38 0.38
C ILE A 107 -5.67 7.67 -0.03
N ALA A 108 -6.28 6.77 -0.80
CA ALA A 108 -7.70 6.81 -1.14
C ALA A 108 -8.46 5.65 -0.49
N SER A 109 -9.74 5.79 -0.24
CA SER A 109 -10.60 4.74 0.29
C SER A 109 -12.06 4.99 -0.07
N ARG A 110 -12.84 3.91 -0.16
CA ARG A 110 -14.31 3.97 -0.27
C ARG A 110 -14.99 4.41 1.03
N ALA A 111 -14.27 4.46 2.15
CA ALA A 111 -14.81 4.95 3.41
C ALA A 111 -15.24 6.42 3.31
N PRO A 112 -16.33 6.83 3.98
CA PRO A 112 -16.63 8.24 4.16
C PRO A 112 -15.44 9.01 4.74
N TYR A 113 -15.21 10.25 4.28
CA TYR A 113 -14.02 11.01 4.66
C TYR A 113 -13.83 11.13 6.16
N ASP A 114 -14.87 11.41 6.92
CA ASP A 114 -14.77 11.56 8.37
C ASP A 114 -14.31 10.28 9.07
N LYS A 115 -14.75 9.11 8.58
CA LYS A 115 -14.29 7.81 9.08
C LYS A 115 -12.83 7.55 8.73
N LEU A 116 -12.46 7.77 7.48
CA LEU A 116 -11.08 7.64 7.02
C LEU A 116 -10.14 8.55 7.81
N HIS A 117 -10.55 9.79 8.03
CA HIS A 117 -9.78 10.76 8.80
C HIS A 117 -9.66 10.37 10.28
N ALA A 118 -10.76 9.93 10.91
CA ALA A 118 -10.73 9.45 12.29
C ALA A 118 -9.84 8.21 12.45
N TRP A 119 -9.90 7.27 11.48
CA TRP A 119 -9.00 6.12 11.45
C TRP A 119 -7.53 6.54 11.32
N GLY A 120 -7.22 7.40 10.36
CA GLY A 120 -5.89 7.94 10.16
C GLY A 120 -5.36 8.66 11.41
N ALA A 121 -6.20 9.44 12.08
CA ALA A 121 -5.84 10.13 13.32
C ALA A 121 -5.52 9.14 14.45
N SER A 122 -6.29 8.07 14.60
CA SER A 122 -6.05 7.03 15.61
C SER A 122 -4.72 6.29 15.41
N ARG A 123 -4.26 6.20 14.15
CA ARG A 123 -2.99 5.57 13.77
C ARG A 123 -1.82 6.54 13.64
N GLY A 124 -2.06 7.85 13.82
CA GLY A 124 -1.02 8.88 13.71
C GLY A 124 -0.59 9.17 12.27
N TRP A 125 -1.47 9.01 11.28
CA TRP A 125 -1.18 9.33 9.88
C TRP A 125 -1.24 10.86 9.64
N ASP A 126 -0.30 11.57 10.19
CA ASP A 126 -0.22 13.03 10.16
C ASP A 126 0.52 13.62 8.94
N ARG A 127 1.16 12.75 8.13
CA ARG A 127 2.01 13.14 6.99
C ARG A 127 1.45 12.70 5.64
N LEU A 128 0.26 12.10 5.62
CA LEU A 128 -0.37 11.57 4.42
C LEU A 128 -1.64 12.35 4.09
N ARG A 129 -1.88 12.60 2.80
CA ARG A 129 -3.18 13.07 2.32
C ARG A 129 -4.13 11.90 2.26
N LEU A 130 -5.29 12.05 2.88
CA LEU A 130 -6.35 11.04 2.93
C LEU A 130 -7.53 11.55 2.09
N LEU A 131 -7.98 10.72 1.16
CA LEU A 131 -9.04 11.05 0.21
C LEU A 131 -10.15 9.99 0.27
N SER A 132 -11.40 10.42 0.32
CA SER A 132 -12.54 9.53 0.15
C SER A 132 -12.95 9.49 -1.32
N ASP A 133 -13.21 8.30 -1.88
CA ASP A 133 -13.73 8.17 -3.22
C ASP A 133 -15.15 8.76 -3.28
N ASP A 134 -15.40 9.59 -4.28
CA ASP A 134 -16.74 10.11 -4.56
C ASP A 134 -17.50 9.15 -5.48
N GLY A 135 -17.86 7.99 -4.96
CA GLY A 135 -18.51 6.91 -5.70
C GLY A 135 -17.55 5.81 -6.18
N PRO A 136 -18.04 4.75 -6.83
CA PRO A 136 -17.25 3.56 -7.16
C PRO A 136 -16.37 3.70 -8.41
N ALA A 137 -16.44 4.83 -9.12
CA ALA A 137 -15.83 4.96 -10.44
C ALA A 137 -14.31 4.83 -10.40
N PHE A 138 -13.65 5.43 -9.39
CA PHE A 138 -12.20 5.34 -9.26
C PHE A 138 -11.77 3.93 -8.84
N ALA A 139 -12.35 3.38 -7.78
CA ALA A 139 -12.00 2.05 -7.29
C ALA A 139 -12.13 0.97 -8.39
N ARG A 140 -13.20 1.02 -9.19
CA ARG A 140 -13.39 0.11 -10.34
C ARG A 140 -12.38 0.33 -11.46
N ALA A 141 -12.01 1.56 -11.72
CA ALA A 141 -11.07 1.89 -12.78
C ALA A 141 -9.62 1.44 -12.50
N ILE A 142 -9.30 1.22 -11.22
CA ILE A 142 -7.97 0.77 -10.78
C ILE A 142 -7.98 -0.67 -10.25
N ASP A 143 -9.08 -1.41 -10.47
CA ASP A 143 -9.29 -2.77 -9.97
C ASP A 143 -9.18 -2.89 -8.43
N ALA A 144 -9.54 -1.84 -7.70
CA ALA A 144 -9.59 -1.83 -6.23
C ALA A 144 -10.95 -2.30 -5.67
N GLU A 145 -11.82 -2.77 -6.53
CA GLU A 145 -13.14 -3.34 -6.22
C GLU A 145 -13.40 -4.47 -7.21
N ASP A 146 -13.70 -5.67 -6.72
CA ASP A 146 -14.03 -6.81 -7.57
C ASP A 146 -15.41 -6.67 -8.26
N GLY A 147 -15.78 -7.66 -9.08
CA GLY A 147 -17.04 -7.65 -9.82
C GLY A 147 -18.30 -7.64 -8.93
N ASP A 148 -18.17 -8.07 -7.67
CA ASP A 148 -19.24 -8.11 -6.67
C ASP A 148 -19.25 -6.85 -5.79
N GLY A 149 -18.34 -5.90 -6.02
CA GLY A 149 -18.20 -4.67 -5.25
C GLY A 149 -17.43 -4.84 -3.94
N ARG A 150 -16.68 -5.94 -3.79
CA ARG A 150 -15.83 -6.15 -2.63
C ARG A 150 -14.51 -5.37 -2.81
N PRO A 151 -14.03 -4.69 -1.77
CA PRO A 151 -12.79 -3.94 -1.87
C PRO A 151 -11.58 -4.87 -2.03
N ASP A 152 -10.63 -4.45 -2.85
CA ASP A 152 -9.30 -5.03 -2.96
C ASP A 152 -8.23 -3.97 -2.67
N ALA A 153 -7.12 -4.39 -2.06
CA ALA A 153 -6.01 -3.50 -1.79
C ALA A 153 -5.22 -3.27 -3.07
N THR A 154 -5.01 -2.00 -3.39
CA THR A 154 -4.40 -1.65 -4.66
C THR A 154 -3.43 -0.49 -4.50
N ILE A 155 -2.31 -0.55 -5.18
CA ILE A 155 -1.45 0.60 -5.41
C ILE A 155 -1.45 0.91 -6.89
N VAL A 156 -1.74 2.16 -7.23
CA VAL A 156 -1.75 2.61 -8.62
C VAL A 156 -0.83 3.81 -8.80
N VAL A 157 -0.18 3.86 -9.94
CA VAL A 157 0.70 4.97 -10.34
C VAL A 157 0.12 5.64 -11.57
N PHE A 158 0.00 6.95 -11.48
CA PHE A 158 -0.38 7.81 -12.60
C PHE A 158 0.79 8.70 -13.00
N LYS A 159 0.80 9.08 -14.27
CA LYS A 159 1.71 10.06 -14.81
C LYS A 159 0.90 11.18 -15.47
N LYS A 160 1.28 12.42 -15.18
CA LYS A 160 0.73 13.59 -15.84
C LYS A 160 1.68 14.03 -16.95
N ASP A 161 1.19 14.05 -18.17
CA ASP A 161 1.86 14.57 -19.35
C ASP A 161 1.03 15.75 -19.87
N ASP A 162 1.56 16.96 -19.75
CA ASP A 162 0.84 18.21 -20.01
C ASP A 162 -0.47 18.29 -19.19
N ASP A 163 -1.62 18.31 -19.85
CA ASP A 163 -2.94 18.36 -19.20
C ASP A 163 -3.62 17.00 -19.04
N GLU A 164 -2.99 15.92 -19.53
CA GLU A 164 -3.55 14.57 -19.47
C GLU A 164 -2.96 13.76 -18.33
N VAL A 165 -3.82 13.10 -17.56
CA VAL A 165 -3.42 12.09 -16.58
C VAL A 165 -3.56 10.71 -17.21
N ARG A 166 -2.47 9.93 -17.19
CA ARG A 166 -2.40 8.57 -17.72
C ARG A 166 -2.13 7.56 -16.65
N HIS A 167 -2.79 6.42 -16.74
CA HIS A 167 -2.41 5.26 -15.96
C HIS A 167 -1.00 4.81 -16.37
N PHE A 168 -0.20 4.43 -15.37
CA PHE A 168 1.13 3.88 -15.62
C PHE A 168 1.25 2.43 -15.14
N TYR A 169 0.84 2.14 -13.90
CA TYR A 169 1.04 0.83 -13.30
C TYR A 169 0.03 0.59 -12.18
N THR A 170 -0.45 -0.64 -12.06
CA THR A 170 -1.25 -1.11 -10.92
C THR A 170 -0.62 -2.36 -10.33
N ALA A 171 -0.62 -2.48 -9.02
CA ALA A 171 -0.25 -3.69 -8.30
C ALA A 171 -1.26 -3.98 -7.20
N HIS A 172 -1.53 -5.27 -7.03
CA HIS A 172 -2.33 -5.81 -5.94
C HIS A 172 -1.44 -6.53 -4.92
N PRO A 173 -1.84 -6.64 -3.64
CA PRO A 173 -1.07 -7.35 -2.63
C PRO A 173 -0.96 -8.83 -2.90
N ILE A 174 -1.98 -9.40 -3.56
CA ILE A 174 -2.08 -10.83 -3.83
C ILE A 174 -1.31 -11.15 -5.10
N LEU A 175 -0.21 -11.91 -4.96
CA LEU A 175 0.40 -12.66 -6.05
C LEU A 175 0.23 -14.13 -5.73
N GLU A 176 -0.82 -14.72 -6.25
CA GLU A 176 -1.19 -16.12 -6.03
C GLU A 176 -1.47 -16.43 -4.55
N ASP A 177 -0.82 -17.45 -3.98
CA ASP A 177 -1.23 -18.08 -2.72
C ASP A 177 -0.82 -17.31 -1.46
N ARG A 178 -0.07 -16.21 -1.52
CA ARG A 178 0.65 -15.72 -0.35
C ARG A 178 0.56 -14.21 -0.09
N GLU A 179 -0.33 -13.51 -0.73
CA GLU A 179 -0.53 -12.07 -0.52
C GLU A 179 0.77 -11.25 -0.51
N ARG A 180 1.69 -11.55 -1.42
CA ARG A 180 3.04 -10.97 -1.43
C ARG A 180 3.27 -9.95 -2.55
N GLY A 181 2.22 -9.54 -3.26
CA GLY A 181 2.36 -8.69 -4.43
C GLY A 181 3.07 -7.38 -4.15
N ILE A 182 2.67 -6.69 -3.09
CA ILE A 182 3.26 -5.42 -2.68
C ILE A 182 3.97 -5.47 -1.33
N ASP A 183 4.25 -6.65 -0.78
CA ASP A 183 4.95 -6.79 0.50
C ASP A 183 6.38 -6.21 0.46
N LEU A 184 6.99 -6.11 -0.71
CA LEU A 184 8.26 -5.41 -0.91
C LEU A 184 8.23 -3.94 -0.48
N LEU A 185 7.03 -3.36 -0.37
CA LEU A 185 6.81 -1.98 0.09
C LEU A 185 6.74 -1.88 1.62
N SER A 186 6.65 -3.01 2.33
CA SER A 186 6.63 -3.08 3.80
C SER A 186 7.93 -3.66 4.35
N PRO A 187 8.63 -2.96 5.26
CA PRO A 187 9.83 -3.49 5.88
C PRO A 187 9.54 -4.63 6.87
N VAL A 188 8.30 -4.82 7.30
CA VAL A 188 7.94 -5.77 8.37
C VAL A 188 8.21 -7.21 7.93
N TRP A 189 7.80 -7.58 6.72
CA TRP A 189 8.04 -8.91 6.17
C TRP A 189 9.52 -9.23 6.04
N HIS A 190 10.29 -8.29 5.51
CA HIS A 190 11.73 -8.44 5.35
C HIS A 190 12.44 -8.54 6.69
N LEU A 191 11.98 -7.80 7.71
CA LEU A 191 12.54 -7.87 9.05
C LEU A 191 12.29 -9.26 9.68
N PHE A 192 11.09 -9.81 9.54
CA PHE A 192 10.78 -11.15 10.05
C PHE A 192 11.62 -12.22 9.34
N ASP A 193 11.80 -12.12 8.04
CA ASP A 193 12.63 -13.06 7.27
C ASP A 193 14.13 -13.06 7.66
N LEU A 194 14.60 -12.05 8.41
CA LEU A 194 15.94 -12.05 8.99
C LEU A 194 16.03 -12.90 10.27
N THR A 195 14.89 -13.28 10.86
CA THR A 195 14.85 -14.04 12.11
C THR A 195 14.85 -15.55 11.84
N PRO A 196 15.35 -16.39 12.78
CA PRO A 196 15.29 -17.83 12.62
C PRO A 196 13.89 -18.40 12.45
N SER A 197 12.87 -17.75 13.01
CA SER A 197 11.45 -18.18 12.93
C SER A 197 10.78 -17.73 11.64
N GLY A 198 11.36 -16.76 10.91
CA GLY A 198 10.74 -16.16 9.75
C GLY A 198 9.42 -15.46 10.08
N ARG A 199 8.53 -15.37 9.10
CA ARG A 199 7.20 -14.77 9.25
C ARG A 199 6.20 -15.68 9.96
N GLY A 200 6.36 -16.99 9.87
CA GLY A 200 5.36 -17.94 10.34
C GLY A 200 3.99 -17.64 9.73
N ASP A 201 2.94 -17.89 10.53
CA ASP A 201 1.54 -17.60 10.18
C ASP A 201 1.09 -16.22 10.69
N TRP A 202 2.03 -15.32 11.01
CA TRP A 202 1.70 -14.01 11.54
C TRP A 202 0.96 -13.17 10.49
N TYR A 203 -0.12 -12.53 10.94
CA TYR A 203 -0.90 -11.59 10.16
C TYR A 203 -1.12 -10.31 10.97
N GLY A 204 -1.05 -9.15 10.33
CA GLY A 204 -1.25 -7.86 11.00
C GLY A 204 -2.66 -7.74 11.56
N THR A 205 -2.79 -7.13 12.74
CA THR A 205 -4.08 -6.84 13.37
C THR A 205 -4.22 -5.36 13.66
N ASN A 206 -5.45 -4.90 13.87
CA ASN A 206 -5.72 -3.55 14.35
C ASN A 206 -5.68 -3.45 15.88
N GLU A 207 -5.44 -4.56 16.58
CA GLU A 207 -5.33 -4.58 18.03
C GLU A 207 -4.16 -3.73 18.53
N GLY A 208 -4.39 -2.98 19.60
CA GLY A 208 -3.39 -2.09 20.20
C GLY A 208 -3.34 -0.69 19.59
N PHE A 209 -4.00 -0.47 18.45
CA PHE A 209 -4.18 0.87 17.88
C PHE A 209 -5.49 1.52 18.34
N ASP A 210 -6.37 0.76 18.97
CA ASP A 210 -7.66 1.20 19.52
C ASP A 210 -7.53 1.99 20.84
N ALA A 211 -6.34 2.52 21.14
CA ALA A 211 -6.12 3.27 22.37
C ALA A 211 -7.05 4.49 22.53
N PHE A 212 -7.75 4.86 21.47
CA PHE A 212 -8.74 5.94 21.45
C PHE A 212 -10.20 5.46 21.40
N THR A 213 -10.46 4.17 21.16
CA THR A 213 -11.82 3.59 21.14
C THR A 213 -12.03 2.55 22.26
N ARG A 214 -11.69 2.90 23.50
CA ARG A 214 -11.90 2.02 24.67
C ARG A 214 -13.36 1.75 25.04
N THR A 215 -14.26 1.69 24.07
CA THR A 215 -15.68 1.36 24.32
C THR A 215 -16.35 0.46 23.29
N ALA A 216 -15.64 -0.09 22.31
CA ALA A 216 -16.22 -1.05 21.38
C ALA A 216 -15.74 -2.48 21.70
N LYS A 217 -16.69 -3.41 21.84
CA LYS A 217 -16.51 -4.84 22.08
C LYS A 217 -15.61 -5.43 21.01
N ALA A 218 -14.64 -6.25 21.42
CA ALA A 218 -13.89 -7.13 20.56
C ALA A 218 -14.85 -7.97 19.71
N SER A 219 -14.91 -7.71 18.42
CA SER A 219 -15.53 -8.62 17.46
C SER A 219 -14.49 -9.64 17.02
N PRO A 220 -14.85 -10.92 16.89
CA PRO A 220 -13.91 -11.92 16.42
C PRO A 220 -13.51 -11.61 14.97
N ILE A 221 -12.21 -11.61 14.73
CA ILE A 221 -11.62 -11.49 13.40
C ILE A 221 -12.19 -12.61 12.54
N HIS A 222 -13.04 -12.29 11.62
CA HIS A 222 -13.43 -13.22 10.58
C HIS A 222 -12.29 -13.34 9.57
N HIS A 223 -11.44 -14.35 9.75
CA HIS A 223 -10.64 -14.86 8.64
C HIS A 223 -11.59 -15.33 7.56
N ARG A 224 -11.96 -14.46 6.64
CA ARG A 224 -12.57 -14.90 5.39
C ARG A 224 -11.43 -15.44 4.56
N ALA A 225 -11.42 -16.78 4.40
CA ALA A 225 -10.63 -17.40 3.35
C ALA A 225 -11.07 -16.78 2.01
N PHE A 226 -10.15 -16.25 1.28
CA PHE A 226 -10.29 -15.81 -0.09
C PHE A 226 -10.35 -17.01 -1.02
#